data_6d808730f7dc57d6e1baac7be68000c5
#
_entry.id   6d808730f7dc57d6e1baac7be68000c5
#
_cell.length_a   1.000
_cell.length_b   1.000
_cell.length_c   1.000
_cell.angle_alpha   90.00
_cell.angle_beta   90.00
_cell.angle_gamma   90.00
#
_symmetry.space_group_name_H-M   'P 1'
#
loop_
_entity.id
_entity.type
_entity.pdbx_description
1 polymer ?
#
loop_
_entity_poly.entity_id
_entity_poly.type
_entity_poly.pdbx_seq_one_letter_code
_entity_poly.pdbx_strand_id
1 'polypeptide(L)'
;MIGKKAGVVTKFREKVQSANGGRDFLTFHCILHQEALCCKSLKMDNVMKVVIQTVNFIRSRSLNHRQFDSLLREKDHIYGLPYHTEVRWLSRGAVLRRFFDLQEEIEQFMEEKGKPVLEFHSAEWMPDLAFMVDVTEHLNNLNKQLQGRNKVVTQYYDSIRSFKLKLSLWETQLAGGDAAHFPCLKNVCATQHVADMKRFKDKITGLLLSRSSTYEEADQSAALRVNMIY
;
A
#
# COMPACT_ATOMS: atom_id res chain seq x y z
N MET A 1 -20.66 9.14 -0.95
CA MET A 1 -20.86 10.23 0.02
C MET A 1 -20.22 11.56 -0.38
N ILE A 2 -19.25 11.59 -1.26
CA ILE A 2 -18.52 12.81 -1.67
C ILE A 2 -18.79 13.07 -3.15
N GLY A 3 -20.02 13.48 -3.48
CA GLY A 3 -20.34 14.02 -4.80
C GLY A 3 -20.05 15.52 -4.83
N LYS A 4 -19.28 16.00 -5.81
CA LYS A 4 -18.93 17.45 -5.95
C LYS A 4 -20.14 18.38 -6.05
N LYS A 5 -21.32 17.89 -6.44
CA LYS A 5 -22.55 18.71 -6.62
C LYS A 5 -23.71 18.41 -5.65
N ALA A 6 -23.77 17.25 -5.01
CA ALA A 6 -24.90 16.84 -4.17
C ALA A 6 -24.50 15.97 -2.96
N GLY A 7 -23.23 15.92 -2.58
CA GLY A 7 -22.76 15.12 -1.46
C GLY A 7 -23.12 15.74 -0.11
N VAL A 8 -23.21 14.90 0.93
CA VAL A 8 -23.47 15.34 2.32
C VAL A 8 -22.50 16.45 2.74
N VAL A 9 -21.22 16.36 2.36
CA VAL A 9 -20.20 17.35 2.67
C VAL A 9 -20.49 18.70 2.05
N THR A 10 -20.99 18.75 0.80
CA THR A 10 -21.34 20.01 0.11
C THR A 10 -22.53 20.68 0.80
N LYS A 11 -23.57 19.92 1.11
CA LYS A 11 -24.74 20.43 1.84
C LYS A 11 -24.40 20.89 3.26
N PHE A 12 -23.48 20.23 3.93
CA PHE A 12 -23.01 20.62 5.25
C PHE A 12 -22.16 21.89 5.20
N ARG A 13 -21.31 22.01 4.17
CA ARG A 13 -20.52 23.23 3.90
C ARG A 13 -21.42 24.44 3.70
N GLU A 14 -22.40 24.33 2.81
CA GLU A 14 -23.37 25.41 2.55
C GLU A 14 -24.11 25.86 3.82
N LYS A 15 -24.55 24.89 4.63
CA LYS A 15 -25.25 25.17 5.89
C LYS A 15 -24.34 25.83 6.94
N VAL A 16 -23.10 25.41 7.07
CA VAL A 16 -22.15 25.95 8.05
C VAL A 16 -21.66 27.33 7.61
N GLN A 17 -21.39 27.54 6.33
CA GLN A 17 -20.97 28.85 5.80
C GLN A 17 -22.07 29.89 5.94
N SER A 18 -23.34 29.51 5.70
CA SER A 18 -24.47 30.42 5.91
C SER A 18 -24.70 30.77 7.40
N ALA A 19 -24.42 29.82 8.32
CA ALA A 19 -24.60 30.03 9.76
C ALA A 19 -23.42 30.82 10.41
N ASN A 20 -22.21 30.75 9.86
CA ASN A 20 -20.97 31.30 10.44
C ASN A 20 -20.47 32.58 9.73
N GLY A 21 -21.31 33.33 9.05
CA GLY A 21 -20.92 34.58 8.38
C GLY A 21 -19.88 34.39 7.26
N GLY A 22 -19.92 33.24 6.53
CA GLY A 22 -19.04 33.01 5.38
C GLY A 22 -17.67 32.42 5.70
N ARG A 23 -17.40 31.99 6.95
CA ARG A 23 -16.13 31.38 7.30
C ARG A 23 -15.94 30.05 6.59
N ASP A 24 -14.71 29.77 6.16
CA ASP A 24 -14.36 28.55 5.44
C ASP A 24 -14.65 27.28 6.23
N PHE A 25 -15.41 26.39 5.60
CA PHE A 25 -15.65 25.04 6.12
C PHE A 25 -14.57 24.09 5.60
N LEU A 26 -13.64 23.71 6.50
CA LEU A 26 -12.55 22.83 6.16
C LEU A 26 -13.02 21.37 6.19
N THR A 27 -12.80 20.66 5.11
CA THR A 27 -13.10 19.23 4.99
C THR A 27 -11.81 18.45 4.82
N PHE A 28 -11.64 17.43 5.65
CA PHE A 28 -10.52 16.52 5.53
C PHE A 28 -11.00 15.16 4.98
N HIS A 29 -10.33 14.68 3.95
CA HIS A 29 -10.53 13.32 3.50
C HIS A 29 -9.91 12.34 4.51
N CYS A 30 -10.55 11.17 4.65
CA CYS A 30 -9.98 10.10 5.46
C CYS A 30 -8.58 9.73 4.95
N ILE A 31 -7.58 9.85 5.78
CA ILE A 31 -6.17 9.60 5.43
C ILE A 31 -5.98 8.18 4.90
N LEU A 32 -6.68 7.20 5.48
CA LEU A 32 -6.66 5.81 5.02
C LEU A 32 -7.21 5.64 3.60
N HIS A 33 -8.21 6.43 3.23
CA HIS A 33 -8.72 6.42 1.85
C HIS A 33 -7.76 7.07 0.87
N GLN A 34 -7.11 8.14 1.27
CA GLN A 34 -6.08 8.81 0.46
C GLN A 34 -4.88 7.90 0.23
N GLU A 35 -4.47 7.13 1.23
CA GLU A 35 -3.42 6.15 1.12
C GLU A 35 -3.77 5.05 0.12
N ALA A 36 -5.00 4.54 0.14
CA ALA A 36 -5.48 3.58 -0.85
C ALA A 36 -5.46 4.15 -2.29
N LEU A 37 -5.69 5.45 -2.44
CA LEU A 37 -5.58 6.14 -3.74
C LEU A 37 -4.12 6.32 -4.16
N CYS A 38 -3.23 6.66 -3.22
CA CYS A 38 -1.79 6.77 -3.49
C CYS A 38 -1.17 5.46 -3.97
N CYS A 39 -1.63 4.34 -3.43
CA CYS A 39 -1.17 3.02 -3.88
C CYS A 39 -1.54 2.69 -5.33
N LYS A 40 -2.61 3.29 -5.86
CA LYS A 40 -2.92 3.19 -7.29
C LYS A 40 -1.88 3.86 -8.17
N SER A 41 -1.17 4.87 -7.65
CA SER A 41 -0.09 5.53 -8.40
C SER A 41 1.15 4.66 -8.60
N LEU A 42 1.30 3.57 -7.82
CA LEU A 42 2.36 2.58 -8.02
C LEU A 42 2.23 1.82 -9.35
N LYS A 43 1.03 1.81 -9.96
CA LYS A 43 0.75 1.13 -11.24
C LYS A 43 1.27 -0.31 -11.27
N MET A 44 0.94 -1.09 -10.25
CA MET A 44 1.38 -2.50 -10.10
C MET A 44 0.19 -3.47 -10.22
N ASP A 45 -0.77 -3.14 -11.08
CA ASP A 45 -1.95 -3.97 -11.32
C ASP A 45 -1.59 -5.34 -11.93
N ASN A 46 -0.48 -5.42 -12.67
CA ASN A 46 0.09 -6.66 -13.20
C ASN A 46 0.44 -7.64 -12.08
N VAL A 47 1.09 -7.18 -11.01
CA VAL A 47 1.44 -8.01 -9.85
C VAL A 47 0.17 -8.44 -9.11
N MET A 48 -0.70 -7.48 -8.80
CA MET A 48 -1.95 -7.78 -8.08
C MET A 48 -2.86 -8.74 -8.82
N LYS A 49 -2.93 -8.66 -10.14
CA LYS A 49 -3.74 -9.58 -10.95
C LYS A 49 -3.32 -11.03 -10.75
N VAL A 50 -2.03 -11.32 -10.85
CA VAL A 50 -1.48 -12.67 -10.67
C VAL A 50 -1.71 -13.16 -9.25
N VAL A 51 -1.38 -12.35 -8.24
CA VAL A 51 -1.58 -12.68 -6.83
C VAL A 51 -3.04 -13.01 -6.55
N ILE A 52 -3.99 -12.16 -6.97
CA ILE A 52 -5.42 -12.36 -6.75
C ILE A 52 -5.92 -13.62 -7.45
N GLN A 53 -5.52 -13.85 -8.70
CA GLN A 53 -5.93 -15.04 -9.47
C GLN A 53 -5.45 -16.32 -8.79
N THR A 54 -4.20 -16.36 -8.36
CA THR A 54 -3.59 -17.53 -7.70
C THR A 54 -4.22 -17.77 -6.33
N VAL A 55 -4.34 -16.74 -5.49
CA VAL A 55 -4.99 -16.85 -4.17
C VAL A 55 -6.44 -17.32 -4.31
N ASN A 56 -7.19 -16.76 -5.26
CA ASN A 56 -8.56 -17.17 -5.50
C ASN A 56 -8.64 -18.62 -5.99
N PHE A 57 -7.74 -19.08 -6.86
CA PHE A 57 -7.71 -20.47 -7.32
C PHE A 57 -7.49 -21.42 -6.14
N ILE A 58 -6.57 -21.10 -5.24
CA ILE A 58 -6.27 -21.92 -4.06
C ILE A 58 -7.44 -21.89 -3.06
N ARG A 59 -7.99 -20.71 -2.79
CA ARG A 59 -8.93 -20.49 -1.67
C ARG A 59 -10.40 -20.68 -2.02
N SER A 60 -10.83 -20.43 -3.27
CA SER A 60 -12.25 -20.50 -3.65
C SER A 60 -12.80 -21.92 -3.73
N ARG A 61 -11.94 -22.93 -3.90
CA ARG A 61 -12.33 -24.33 -3.96
C ARG A 61 -11.92 -25.05 -2.68
N SER A 62 -12.88 -25.58 -1.95
CA SER A 62 -12.66 -26.26 -0.66
C SER A 62 -11.62 -27.38 -0.74
N LEU A 63 -11.58 -28.11 -1.88
CA LEU A 63 -10.59 -29.16 -2.10
C LEU A 63 -9.18 -28.60 -2.24
N ASN A 64 -8.98 -27.59 -3.10
CA ASN A 64 -7.69 -26.95 -3.30
C ASN A 64 -7.17 -26.37 -1.99
N HIS A 65 -8.03 -25.68 -1.25
CA HIS A 65 -7.68 -25.09 0.04
C HIS A 65 -7.17 -26.14 1.03
N ARG A 66 -7.89 -27.27 1.19
CA ARG A 66 -7.48 -28.34 2.11
C ARG A 66 -6.17 -29.01 1.66
N GLN A 67 -5.98 -29.22 0.35
CA GLN A 67 -4.75 -29.81 -0.18
C GLN A 67 -3.56 -28.87 0.00
N PHE A 68 -3.75 -27.56 -0.24
CA PHE A 68 -2.71 -26.57 -0.01
C PHE A 68 -2.36 -26.45 1.49
N ASP A 69 -3.36 -26.45 2.37
CA ASP A 69 -3.12 -26.45 3.82
C ASP A 69 -2.40 -27.75 4.29
N SER A 70 -2.64 -28.90 3.64
CA SER A 70 -1.89 -30.13 3.92
C SER A 70 -0.43 -29.99 3.52
N LEU A 71 -0.15 -29.48 2.32
CA LEU A 71 1.20 -29.21 1.84
C LEU A 71 1.95 -28.26 2.79
N LEU A 72 1.29 -27.20 3.27
CA LEU A 72 1.89 -26.25 4.20
C LEU A 72 2.25 -26.90 5.54
N ARG A 73 1.39 -27.79 6.06
CA ARG A 73 1.66 -28.52 7.31
C ARG A 73 2.84 -29.48 7.17
N GLU A 74 2.96 -30.14 6.04
CA GLU A 74 4.09 -31.03 5.72
C GLU A 74 5.43 -30.27 5.70
N LYS A 75 5.39 -28.96 5.41
CA LYS A 75 6.56 -28.06 5.41
C LYS A 75 6.65 -27.19 6.68
N ASP A 76 5.98 -27.58 7.76
CA ASP A 76 6.00 -26.90 9.07
C ASP A 76 5.49 -25.44 9.06
N HIS A 77 4.69 -25.05 8.06
CA HIS A 77 4.05 -23.74 8.03
C HIS A 77 2.81 -23.69 8.91
N ILE A 78 2.78 -22.77 9.88
CA ILE A 78 1.66 -22.63 10.83
C ILE A 78 0.45 -21.91 10.20
N TYR A 79 0.67 -21.00 9.25
CA TYR A 79 -0.38 -20.15 8.66
C TYR A 79 -0.43 -20.30 7.14
N GLY A 80 -1.65 -20.45 6.61
CA GLY A 80 -1.95 -20.47 5.18
C GLY A 80 -2.07 -19.09 4.54
N LEU A 81 -2.52 -19.06 3.28
CA LEU A 81 -2.83 -17.83 2.56
C LEU A 81 -4.09 -17.18 3.13
N PRO A 82 -4.07 -15.88 3.47
CA PRO A 82 -5.28 -15.18 3.89
C PRO A 82 -6.23 -14.97 2.70
N TYR A 83 -7.54 -14.78 2.99
CA TYR A 83 -8.49 -14.40 1.95
C TYR A 83 -8.19 -12.99 1.44
N HIS A 84 -8.19 -12.84 0.10
CA HIS A 84 -8.15 -11.53 -0.50
C HIS A 84 -9.52 -10.85 -0.31
N THR A 85 -9.52 -9.72 0.40
CA THR A 85 -10.69 -8.84 0.50
C THR A 85 -10.39 -7.56 -0.26
N GLU A 86 -11.19 -7.25 -1.28
CA GLU A 86 -11.01 -6.03 -2.10
C GLU A 86 -11.11 -4.73 -1.31
N VAL A 87 -11.74 -4.77 -0.13
CA VAL A 87 -12.23 -3.60 0.58
C VAL A 87 -11.20 -2.90 1.46
N ARG A 88 -10.12 -3.59 1.89
CA ARG A 88 -9.16 -3.00 2.83
C ARG A 88 -7.73 -3.16 2.36
N TRP A 89 -7.06 -2.04 2.14
CA TRP A 89 -5.64 -2.00 1.77
C TRP A 89 -4.72 -2.73 2.76
N LEU A 90 -4.97 -2.61 4.06
CA LEU A 90 -4.23 -3.33 5.11
C LEU A 90 -4.24 -4.86 4.92
N SER A 91 -5.34 -5.41 4.43
CA SER A 91 -5.43 -6.85 4.12
C SER A 91 -4.61 -7.23 2.88
N ARG A 92 -4.43 -6.33 1.92
CA ARG A 92 -3.60 -6.57 0.73
C ARG A 92 -2.14 -6.77 1.10
N GLY A 93 -1.58 -5.96 2.00
CA GLY A 93 -0.20 -6.13 2.47
C GLY A 93 0.05 -7.48 3.13
N ALA A 94 -0.89 -7.95 3.95
CA ALA A 94 -0.80 -9.28 4.56
C ALA A 94 -0.86 -10.42 3.52
N VAL A 95 -1.74 -10.28 2.50
CA VAL A 95 -1.83 -11.25 1.39
C VAL A 95 -0.53 -11.25 0.58
N LEU A 96 -0.03 -10.07 0.19
CA LEU A 96 1.20 -9.94 -0.59
C LEU A 96 2.40 -10.51 0.15
N ARG A 97 2.55 -10.17 1.44
CA ARG A 97 3.63 -10.70 2.28
C ARG A 97 3.56 -12.22 2.34
N ARG A 98 2.40 -12.78 2.64
CA ARG A 98 2.24 -14.21 2.76
C ARG A 98 2.38 -14.94 1.42
N PHE A 99 1.95 -14.32 0.33
CA PHE A 99 2.16 -14.83 -1.01
C PHE A 99 3.65 -14.89 -1.38
N PHE A 100 4.40 -13.87 -1.01
CA PHE A 100 5.84 -13.81 -1.21
C PHE A 100 6.58 -14.84 -0.36
N ASP A 101 6.18 -15.00 0.91
CA ASP A 101 6.81 -15.94 1.84
C ASP A 101 6.53 -17.43 1.47
N LEU A 102 5.44 -17.71 0.76
CA LEU A 102 5.00 -19.05 0.35
C LEU A 102 5.19 -19.30 -1.16
N GLN A 103 6.08 -18.55 -1.82
CA GLN A 103 6.23 -18.65 -3.27
C GLN A 103 6.58 -20.07 -3.75
N GLU A 104 7.46 -20.78 -3.04
CA GLU A 104 7.88 -22.14 -3.39
C GLU A 104 6.71 -23.15 -3.26
N GLU A 105 5.94 -23.04 -2.17
CA GLU A 105 4.78 -23.92 -1.94
C GLU A 105 3.65 -23.62 -2.93
N ILE A 106 3.45 -22.34 -3.25
CA ILE A 106 2.46 -21.93 -4.27
C ILE A 106 2.88 -22.46 -5.63
N GLU A 107 4.14 -22.34 -5.99
CA GLU A 107 4.67 -22.83 -7.26
C GLU A 107 4.47 -24.34 -7.38
N GLN A 108 4.95 -25.11 -6.41
CA GLN A 108 4.77 -26.55 -6.35
C GLN A 108 3.29 -26.94 -6.51
N PHE A 109 2.42 -26.34 -5.70
CA PHE A 109 0.99 -26.64 -5.73
C PHE A 109 0.32 -26.32 -7.07
N MET A 110 0.68 -25.16 -7.66
CA MET A 110 0.10 -24.72 -8.92
C MET A 110 0.57 -25.56 -10.10
N GLU A 111 1.83 -26.04 -10.08
CA GLU A 111 2.36 -27.01 -11.04
C GLU A 111 1.63 -28.35 -10.96
N GLU A 112 1.44 -28.91 -9.76
CA GLU A 112 0.67 -30.14 -9.52
C GLU A 112 -0.77 -30.02 -10.03
N LYS A 113 -1.34 -28.81 -10.02
CA LYS A 113 -2.68 -28.52 -10.56
C LYS A 113 -2.70 -28.23 -12.07
N GLY A 114 -1.57 -28.31 -12.75
CA GLY A 114 -1.45 -28.01 -14.17
C GLY A 114 -1.71 -26.53 -14.49
N LYS A 115 -1.44 -25.64 -13.54
CA LYS A 115 -1.62 -24.17 -13.67
C LYS A 115 -0.39 -23.43 -13.15
N PRO A 116 0.80 -23.64 -13.73
CA PRO A 116 2.03 -23.01 -13.26
C PRO A 116 1.91 -21.49 -13.28
N VAL A 117 2.52 -20.84 -12.30
CA VAL A 117 2.65 -19.37 -12.21
C VAL A 117 3.96 -18.99 -12.88
N LEU A 118 3.92 -18.76 -14.19
CA LEU A 118 5.12 -18.49 -15.01
C LEU A 118 5.84 -17.20 -14.58
N GLU A 119 5.11 -16.29 -13.96
CA GLU A 119 5.62 -15.02 -13.46
C GLU A 119 6.69 -15.18 -12.38
N PHE A 120 6.72 -16.30 -11.63
CA PHE A 120 7.76 -16.56 -10.64
C PHE A 120 9.16 -16.67 -11.24
N HIS A 121 9.25 -17.06 -12.51
CA HIS A 121 10.54 -17.11 -13.25
C HIS A 121 10.84 -15.82 -14.01
N SER A 122 9.99 -14.81 -13.93
CA SER A 122 10.20 -13.54 -14.61
C SER A 122 11.19 -12.65 -13.84
N ALA A 123 12.28 -12.28 -14.49
CA ALA A 123 13.28 -11.35 -13.96
C ALA A 123 12.72 -9.95 -13.65
N GLU A 124 11.57 -9.59 -14.21
CA GLU A 124 10.92 -8.30 -13.96
C GLU A 124 9.83 -8.40 -12.90
N TRP A 125 9.06 -9.48 -12.91
CA TRP A 125 7.86 -9.61 -12.07
C TRP A 125 8.21 -9.88 -10.60
N MET A 126 9.18 -10.75 -10.33
CA MET A 126 9.59 -11.08 -8.96
C MET A 126 10.15 -9.87 -8.18
N PRO A 127 11.04 -9.03 -8.76
CA PRO A 127 11.42 -7.77 -8.12
C PRO A 127 10.26 -6.80 -7.94
N ASP A 128 9.27 -6.76 -8.84
CA ASP A 128 8.08 -5.95 -8.69
C ASP A 128 7.22 -6.43 -7.52
N LEU A 129 7.02 -7.74 -7.37
CA LEU A 129 6.33 -8.32 -6.21
C LEU A 129 7.06 -7.99 -4.91
N ALA A 130 8.37 -8.20 -4.85
CA ALA A 130 9.18 -7.91 -3.68
C ALA A 130 9.12 -6.43 -3.27
N PHE A 131 9.25 -5.53 -4.23
CA PHE A 131 9.09 -4.09 -3.99
C PHE A 131 7.69 -3.74 -3.47
N MET A 132 6.65 -4.36 -4.03
CA MET A 132 5.27 -4.12 -3.59
C MET A 132 5.03 -4.61 -2.16
N VAL A 133 5.63 -5.74 -1.76
CA VAL A 133 5.61 -6.24 -0.37
C VAL A 133 6.23 -5.20 0.56
N ASP A 134 7.44 -4.73 0.27
CA ASP A 134 8.16 -3.77 1.12
C ASP A 134 7.41 -2.42 1.22
N VAL A 135 6.95 -1.87 0.10
CA VAL A 135 6.18 -0.61 0.09
C VAL A 135 4.87 -0.73 0.87
N THR A 136 4.14 -1.84 0.71
CA THR A 136 2.89 -2.04 1.45
C THR A 136 3.13 -2.22 2.95
N GLU A 137 4.26 -2.79 3.36
CA GLU A 137 4.65 -2.85 4.76
C GLU A 137 4.94 -1.46 5.34
N HIS A 138 5.68 -0.62 4.63
CA HIS A 138 5.91 0.77 5.03
C HIS A 138 4.61 1.57 5.16
N LEU A 139 3.69 1.40 4.21
CA LEU A 139 2.38 2.04 4.23
C LEU A 139 1.52 1.52 5.39
N ASN A 140 1.54 0.21 5.67
CA ASN A 140 0.85 -0.38 6.81
C ASN A 140 1.40 0.14 8.14
N ASN A 141 2.70 0.35 8.25
CA ASN A 141 3.33 0.94 9.44
C ASN A 141 2.92 2.40 9.63
N LEU A 142 2.85 3.18 8.55
CA LEU A 142 2.28 4.53 8.61
C LEU A 142 0.81 4.49 9.06
N ASN A 143 0.00 3.60 8.51
CA ASN A 143 -1.40 3.42 8.91
C ASN A 143 -1.56 3.11 10.40
N LYS A 144 -0.74 2.22 10.94
CA LYS A 144 -0.73 1.93 12.38
C LYS A 144 -0.38 3.17 13.20
N GLN A 145 0.57 3.98 12.71
CA GLN A 145 0.92 5.26 13.36
C GLN A 145 -0.21 6.30 13.29
N LEU A 146 -0.99 6.29 12.21
CA LEU A 146 -2.14 7.20 12.03
C LEU A 146 -3.42 6.69 12.71
N GLN A 147 -3.48 5.43 13.12
CA GLN A 147 -4.58 4.86 13.90
C GLN A 147 -4.24 4.96 15.39
N GLY A 148 -5.23 5.25 16.21
CA GLY A 148 -5.08 5.27 17.67
C GLY A 148 -6.06 6.25 18.30
N ARG A 149 -6.46 5.94 19.53
CA ARG A 149 -7.28 6.84 20.34
C ARG A 149 -6.38 7.93 20.94
N ASN A 150 -6.93 9.12 21.16
CA ASN A 150 -6.28 10.25 21.84
C ASN A 150 -5.07 10.86 21.08
N LYS A 151 -5.00 10.76 19.76
CA LYS A 151 -4.00 11.48 18.97
C LYS A 151 -4.50 12.87 18.62
N VAL A 152 -3.65 13.85 18.81
CA VAL A 152 -3.90 15.25 18.40
C VAL A 152 -3.50 15.45 16.92
N VAL A 153 -4.09 16.44 16.28
CA VAL A 153 -3.90 16.73 14.84
C VAL A 153 -2.43 16.92 14.48
N THR A 154 -1.64 17.54 15.35
CA THR A 154 -0.19 17.76 15.16
C THR A 154 0.57 16.45 15.01
N GLN A 155 0.25 15.41 15.79
CA GLN A 155 0.91 14.10 15.70
C GLN A 155 0.63 13.39 14.37
N TYR A 156 -0.56 13.57 13.80
CA TYR A 156 -0.86 13.07 12.45
C TYR A 156 0.01 13.79 11.41
N TYR A 157 0.11 15.11 11.54
CA TYR A 157 0.92 15.93 10.66
C TYR A 157 2.40 15.52 10.71
N ASP A 158 2.96 15.36 11.90
CA ASP A 158 4.34 14.95 12.10
C ASP A 158 4.62 13.55 11.51
N SER A 159 3.69 12.61 11.68
CA SER A 159 3.81 11.27 11.11
C SER A 159 3.84 11.31 9.57
N ILE A 160 2.98 12.13 8.98
CA ILE A 160 2.92 12.30 7.52
C ILE A 160 4.17 12.99 6.98
N ARG A 161 4.62 14.06 7.64
CA ARG A 161 5.84 14.80 7.30
C ARG A 161 7.07 13.89 7.36
N SER A 162 7.20 13.12 8.44
CA SER A 162 8.27 12.14 8.61
C SER A 162 8.25 11.08 7.52
N PHE A 163 7.07 10.63 7.11
CA PHE A 163 6.94 9.66 6.02
C PHE A 163 7.31 10.26 4.65
N LYS A 164 6.95 11.53 4.38
CA LYS A 164 7.41 12.24 3.17
C LYS A 164 8.94 12.31 3.10
N LEU A 165 9.59 12.65 4.20
CA LEU A 165 11.06 12.68 4.27
C LEU A 165 11.67 11.30 4.01
N LYS A 166 11.06 10.22 4.54
CA LYS A 166 11.48 8.84 4.22
C LYS A 166 11.34 8.52 2.74
N LEU A 167 10.24 8.90 2.10
CA LEU A 167 10.05 8.69 0.66
C LEU A 167 11.12 9.41 -0.16
N SER A 168 11.48 10.65 0.18
CA SER A 168 12.56 11.38 -0.50
C SER A 168 13.93 10.75 -0.29
N LEU A 169 14.20 10.22 0.90
CA LEU A 169 15.42 9.44 1.17
C LEU A 169 15.47 8.19 0.32
N TRP A 170 14.38 7.41 0.28
CA TRP A 170 14.29 6.18 -0.50
C TRP A 170 14.40 6.42 -2.01
N GLU A 171 13.84 7.52 -2.50
CA GLU A 171 14.00 7.95 -3.89
C GLU A 171 15.48 8.14 -4.24
N THR A 172 16.23 8.86 -3.38
CA THR A 172 17.66 9.09 -3.57
C THR A 172 18.47 7.80 -3.49
N GLN A 173 18.16 6.93 -2.53
CA GLN A 173 18.85 5.65 -2.36
C GLN A 173 18.62 4.71 -3.54
N LEU A 174 17.37 4.55 -3.98
CA LEU A 174 17.04 3.73 -5.17
C LEU A 174 17.67 4.30 -6.45
N ALA A 175 17.79 5.63 -6.57
CA ALA A 175 18.52 6.25 -7.68
C ALA A 175 20.00 5.88 -7.68
N GLY A 176 20.59 5.71 -6.50
CA GLY A 176 21.97 5.26 -6.30
C GLY A 176 22.13 3.73 -6.31
N GLY A 177 21.07 2.96 -6.55
CA GLY A 177 21.10 1.49 -6.55
C GLY A 177 21.03 0.86 -5.16
N ASP A 178 20.76 1.66 -4.11
CA ASP A 178 20.67 1.15 -2.72
C ASP A 178 19.21 0.84 -2.35
N ALA A 179 18.94 -0.43 -2.08
CA ALA A 179 17.64 -0.94 -1.61
C ALA A 179 17.64 -1.27 -0.12
N ALA A 180 18.44 -0.58 0.73
CA ALA A 180 18.57 -0.88 2.15
C ALA A 180 17.23 -0.89 2.91
N HIS A 181 16.26 -0.07 2.50
CA HIS A 181 14.93 0.00 3.10
C HIS A 181 13.89 -0.91 2.44
N PHE A 182 14.30 -1.72 1.47
CA PHE A 182 13.46 -2.66 0.72
C PHE A 182 14.08 -4.07 0.79
N PRO A 183 13.98 -4.75 1.94
CA PRO A 183 14.70 -6.01 2.17
C PRO A 183 14.28 -7.13 1.23
N CYS A 184 12.99 -7.27 0.89
CA CYS A 184 12.53 -8.27 -0.06
C CYS A 184 13.09 -7.99 -1.46
N LEU A 185 13.01 -6.73 -1.91
CA LEU A 185 13.57 -6.29 -3.18
C LEU A 185 15.07 -6.53 -3.22
N LYS A 186 15.80 -6.16 -2.17
CA LYS A 186 17.25 -6.36 -2.06
C LYS A 186 17.64 -7.83 -2.23
N ASN A 187 16.93 -8.73 -1.54
CA ASN A 187 17.20 -10.16 -1.61
C ASN A 187 16.93 -10.70 -3.02
N VAL A 188 15.80 -10.38 -3.63
CA VAL A 188 15.45 -10.84 -4.98
C VAL A 188 16.46 -10.30 -6.01
N CYS A 189 16.84 -9.02 -5.92
CA CYS A 189 17.82 -8.44 -6.84
C CYS A 189 19.22 -9.06 -6.68
N ALA A 190 19.63 -9.40 -5.47
CA ALA A 190 20.90 -10.10 -5.23
C ALA A 190 20.90 -11.50 -5.85
N THR A 191 19.78 -12.22 -5.75
CA THR A 191 19.63 -13.58 -6.28
C THR A 191 19.52 -13.58 -7.81
N GLN A 192 18.79 -12.64 -8.38
CA GLN A 192 18.51 -12.56 -9.83
C GLN A 192 19.46 -11.62 -10.58
N HIS A 193 20.44 -11.01 -9.90
CA HIS A 193 21.40 -10.07 -10.49
C HIS A 193 20.75 -8.88 -11.21
N VAL A 194 19.62 -8.40 -10.69
CA VAL A 194 18.90 -7.24 -11.26
C VAL A 194 19.57 -5.94 -10.77
N ALA A 195 20.14 -5.18 -11.70
CA ALA A 195 20.87 -3.95 -11.37
C ALA A 195 20.03 -2.66 -11.53
N ASP A 196 18.92 -2.70 -12.30
CA ASP A 196 18.14 -1.49 -12.59
C ASP A 196 17.11 -1.17 -11.52
N MET A 197 17.44 -0.21 -10.66
CA MET A 197 16.57 0.33 -9.61
C MET A 197 15.77 1.56 -10.05
N LYS A 198 15.99 2.11 -11.25
CA LYS A 198 15.34 3.35 -11.70
C LYS A 198 13.81 3.23 -11.72
N ARG A 199 13.29 2.09 -12.17
CA ARG A 199 11.83 1.86 -12.21
C ARG A 199 11.18 1.93 -10.81
N PHE A 200 11.89 1.51 -9.77
CA PHE A 200 11.40 1.58 -8.38
C PHE A 200 11.50 3.00 -7.83
N LYS A 201 12.57 3.73 -8.15
CA LYS A 201 12.69 5.15 -7.86
C LYS A 201 11.52 5.92 -8.46
N ASP A 202 11.18 5.69 -9.73
CA ASP A 202 10.06 6.39 -10.40
C ASP A 202 8.70 6.07 -9.75
N LYS A 203 8.51 4.85 -9.23
CA LYS A 203 7.33 4.48 -8.44
C LYS A 203 7.26 5.25 -7.10
N ILE A 204 8.38 5.43 -6.40
CA ILE A 204 8.45 6.26 -5.18
C ILE A 204 8.20 7.73 -5.49
N THR A 205 8.77 8.26 -6.57
CA THR A 205 8.48 9.62 -7.06
C THR A 205 6.98 9.81 -7.33
N GLY A 206 6.32 8.82 -7.95
CA GLY A 206 4.87 8.82 -8.17
C GLY A 206 4.07 8.88 -6.86
N LEU A 207 4.51 8.18 -5.81
CA LEU A 207 3.92 8.25 -4.47
C LEU A 207 4.11 9.64 -3.85
N LEU A 208 5.28 10.25 -3.97
CA LEU A 208 5.56 11.60 -3.47
C LEU A 208 4.63 12.63 -4.12
N LEU A 209 4.54 12.62 -5.45
CA LEU A 209 3.72 13.55 -6.22
C LEU A 209 2.22 13.41 -5.93
N SER A 210 1.72 12.17 -5.84
CA SER A 210 0.30 11.91 -5.54
C SER A 210 -0.10 12.40 -4.13
N ARG A 211 0.85 12.49 -3.22
CA ARG A 211 0.64 12.99 -1.86
C ARG A 211 0.77 14.50 -1.74
N SER A 212 1.60 15.16 -2.55
CA SER A 212 1.79 16.62 -2.47
C SER A 212 0.50 17.36 -2.74
N SER A 213 -0.28 16.99 -3.76
CA SER A 213 -1.56 17.65 -4.08
C SER A 213 -2.65 17.47 -3.01
N THR A 214 -2.61 16.41 -2.22
CA THR A 214 -3.61 16.12 -1.17
C THR A 214 -3.27 16.75 0.19
N TYR A 215 -2.01 17.08 0.42
CA TYR A 215 -1.54 17.60 1.70
C TYR A 215 -1.27 19.11 1.69
N GLU A 216 -1.11 19.74 0.54
CA GLU A 216 -1.05 21.21 0.45
C GLU A 216 -2.35 21.86 0.94
N GLU A 217 -3.51 21.24 0.67
CA GLU A 217 -4.80 21.64 1.24
C GLU A 217 -4.83 21.52 2.78
N ALA A 218 -4.20 20.50 3.35
CA ALA A 218 -4.13 20.29 4.79
C ALA A 218 -3.10 21.20 5.46
N ASP A 219 -2.00 21.51 4.78
CA ASP A 219 -0.92 22.38 5.27
C ASP A 219 -1.36 23.86 5.36
N GLN A 220 -2.04 24.36 4.33
CA GLN A 220 -2.64 25.69 4.32
C GLN A 220 -3.67 25.88 5.45
N SER A 221 -4.44 24.82 5.76
CA SER A 221 -5.44 24.89 6.83
C SER A 221 -4.84 24.76 8.24
N ALA A 222 -3.72 24.08 8.41
CA ALA A 222 -2.99 24.00 9.69
C ALA A 222 -2.27 25.32 9.98
N ALA A 223 -1.64 25.94 8.98
CA ALA A 223 -0.99 27.25 9.09
C ALA A 223 -1.99 28.36 9.44
N LEU A 224 -3.20 28.34 8.88
CA LEU A 224 -4.28 29.26 9.21
C LEU A 224 -4.78 29.14 10.66
N ARG A 225 -4.72 27.93 11.26
CA ARG A 225 -5.11 27.75 12.67
C ARG A 225 -4.06 28.22 13.66
N VAL A 226 -2.78 28.11 13.35
CA VAL A 226 -1.69 28.62 14.21
C VAL A 226 -1.76 30.16 14.27
N ASN A 227 -2.10 30.84 13.17
CA ASN A 227 -2.28 32.28 13.13
C ASN A 227 -3.58 32.79 13.78
N MET A 228 -4.50 31.94 14.19
CA MET A 228 -5.75 32.32 14.86
C MET A 228 -5.72 32.11 16.39
N ILE A 229 -4.60 31.62 16.95
CA ILE A 229 -4.42 31.42 18.41
C ILE A 229 -3.51 32.47 19.03
N TYR A 230 -2.99 33.41 18.25
CA TYR A 230 -2.29 34.62 18.71
C TYR A 230 -3.12 35.88 18.31
#